data_fc04217729521b5938134acce367f9d9
#
_entry.id   fc04217729521b5938134acce367f9d9
#
_cell.length_a   1.000
_cell.length_b   1.000
_cell.length_c   1.000
_cell.angle_alpha   90.00
_cell.angle_beta   90.00
_cell.angle_gamma   90.00
#
_symmetry.space_group_name_H-M   'P 1'
#
loop_
_entity.id
_entity.type
_entity.pdbx_description
1 polymer ?
#
loop_
_entity_poly.entity_id
_entity_poly.type
_entity_poly.pdbx_seq_one_letter_code
_entity_poly.pdbx_strand_id
1 'polypeptide(L)'
;MPRAKKEDIFYTLLKDFAARIEDAAVEYVKVITDFPETTSEIPQMKVYENKCDEKVKHIMEELYSSFVTPIERSDINDLALAMDDIVDYMNAIASGLDLFNVNEMRKEGPQMANLTLTAVKDIHVMIDHLPDYKKDTLVMEKAIAVGHIEDEGDLVYQNALRRLFLEEPNGRYTVTWTRLFDQMENLLDACDNTAGVVRSVVLKSA
;
A
#
# COMPACT_ATOMS: atom_id res chain seq x y z
N MET A 1 -2.90 -38.30 14.95
CA MET A 1 -2.33 -37.07 14.37
C MET A 1 -3.35 -35.98 14.57
N PRO A 2 -3.03 -34.82 15.19
CA PRO A 2 -3.95 -33.71 15.26
C PRO A 2 -4.25 -33.24 13.84
N ARG A 3 -5.52 -33.13 13.46
CA ARG A 3 -5.94 -32.47 12.21
C ARG A 3 -5.41 -31.06 12.25
N ALA A 4 -4.62 -30.65 11.25
CA ALA A 4 -4.27 -29.26 11.05
C ALA A 4 -5.58 -28.44 11.05
N LYS A 5 -5.67 -27.45 11.95
CA LYS A 5 -6.83 -26.57 12.01
C LYS A 5 -6.90 -25.86 10.66
N LYS A 6 -8.00 -26.04 9.92
CA LYS A 6 -8.18 -25.34 8.64
C LYS A 6 -8.20 -23.84 8.96
N GLU A 7 -7.35 -23.08 8.29
CA GLU A 7 -7.31 -21.62 8.44
C GLU A 7 -8.68 -21.04 8.04
N ASP A 8 -9.07 -19.96 8.72
CA ASP A 8 -10.29 -19.27 8.39
C ASP A 8 -10.20 -18.64 7.00
N ILE A 9 -11.30 -18.67 6.25
CA ILE A 9 -11.34 -18.20 4.86
C ILE A 9 -10.93 -16.73 4.76
N PHE A 10 -11.30 -15.88 5.72
CA PHE A 10 -10.98 -14.46 5.69
C PHE A 10 -9.48 -14.21 5.81
N TYR A 11 -8.78 -14.94 6.68
CA TYR A 11 -7.32 -14.85 6.74
C TYR A 11 -6.65 -15.30 5.45
N THR A 12 -7.17 -16.37 4.82
CA THR A 12 -6.67 -16.83 3.52
C THR A 12 -6.85 -15.77 2.44
N LEU A 13 -8.01 -15.13 2.38
CA LEU A 13 -8.31 -14.06 1.41
C LEU A 13 -7.44 -12.82 1.63
N LEU A 14 -7.27 -12.39 2.88
CA LEU A 14 -6.44 -11.24 3.22
C LEU A 14 -4.96 -11.48 2.88
N LYS A 15 -4.42 -12.68 3.16
CA LYS A 15 -3.04 -13.06 2.80
C LYS A 15 -2.82 -13.07 1.28
N ASP A 16 -3.75 -13.66 0.54
CA ASP A 16 -3.69 -13.66 -0.93
C ASP A 16 -3.79 -12.25 -1.51
N PHE A 17 -4.54 -11.36 -0.86
CA PHE A 17 -4.60 -9.95 -1.23
C PHE A 17 -3.27 -9.23 -0.91
N ALA A 18 -2.72 -9.39 0.29
CA ALA A 18 -1.43 -8.80 0.66
C ALA A 18 -0.29 -9.22 -0.27
N ALA A 19 -0.24 -10.50 -0.65
CA ALA A 19 0.73 -10.99 -1.63
C ALA A 19 0.55 -10.31 -3.01
N ARG A 20 -0.68 -10.04 -3.43
CA ARG A 20 -0.95 -9.35 -4.69
C ARG A 20 -0.54 -7.88 -4.66
N ILE A 21 -0.70 -7.22 -3.51
CA ILE A 21 -0.25 -5.84 -3.31
C ILE A 21 1.30 -5.78 -3.34
N GLU A 22 1.99 -6.76 -2.77
CA GLU A 22 3.45 -6.83 -2.85
C GLU A 22 3.92 -7.00 -4.29
N ASP A 23 3.27 -7.86 -5.09
CA ASP A 23 3.57 -7.98 -6.52
C ASP A 23 3.41 -6.63 -7.25
N ALA A 24 2.33 -5.89 -6.94
CA ALA A 24 2.08 -4.56 -7.50
C ALA A 24 3.16 -3.55 -7.07
N ALA A 25 3.58 -3.58 -5.81
CA ALA A 25 4.60 -2.68 -5.28
C ALA A 25 5.98 -2.92 -5.92
N VAL A 26 6.33 -4.17 -6.23
CA VAL A 26 7.56 -4.51 -6.96
C VAL A 26 7.54 -3.90 -8.36
N GLU A 27 6.42 -4.04 -9.09
CA GLU A 27 6.27 -3.44 -10.43
C GLU A 27 6.26 -1.92 -10.35
N TYR A 28 5.56 -1.33 -9.36
CA TYR A 28 5.55 0.11 -9.12
C TYR A 28 6.95 0.68 -8.92
N VAL A 29 7.78 0.06 -8.07
CA VAL A 29 9.17 0.48 -7.86
C VAL A 29 9.95 0.45 -9.17
N LYS A 30 9.80 -0.61 -9.99
CA LYS A 30 10.45 -0.71 -11.28
C LYS A 30 10.00 0.43 -12.20
N VAL A 31 8.69 0.68 -12.31
CA VAL A 31 8.14 1.78 -13.13
C VAL A 31 8.72 3.13 -12.72
N ILE A 32 8.78 3.42 -11.41
CA ILE A 32 9.28 4.71 -10.91
C ILE A 32 10.81 4.82 -11.03
N THR A 33 11.56 3.75 -10.73
CA THR A 33 13.02 3.79 -10.68
C THR A 33 13.65 3.90 -12.08
N ASP A 34 13.09 3.17 -13.03
CA ASP A 34 13.63 3.05 -14.37
C ASP A 34 12.89 3.95 -15.40
N PHE A 35 12.09 4.91 -14.89
CA PHE A 35 11.42 5.90 -15.74
C PHE A 35 12.48 6.88 -16.34
N PRO A 36 12.40 7.24 -17.66
CA PRO A 36 11.26 7.04 -18.55
C PRO A 36 11.26 5.73 -19.38
N GLU A 37 12.26 4.87 -19.25
CA GLU A 37 12.40 3.64 -20.04
C GLU A 37 11.22 2.68 -19.83
N THR A 38 10.56 2.77 -18.68
CA THR A 38 9.39 1.96 -18.27
C THR A 38 8.03 2.55 -18.64
N THR A 39 7.98 3.61 -19.45
CA THR A 39 6.71 4.26 -19.85
C THR A 39 5.72 3.26 -20.45
N SER A 40 6.19 2.27 -21.22
CA SER A 40 5.34 1.22 -21.82
C SER A 40 4.75 0.25 -20.79
N GLU A 41 5.26 0.23 -19.55
CA GLU A 41 4.81 -0.65 -18.47
C GLU A 41 3.77 0.03 -17.57
N ILE A 42 3.59 1.36 -17.67
CA ILE A 42 2.59 2.12 -16.88
C ILE A 42 1.19 1.48 -16.94
N PRO A 43 0.66 1.03 -18.10
CA PRO A 43 -0.67 0.40 -18.16
C PRO A 43 -0.77 -0.91 -17.33
N GLN A 44 0.36 -1.55 -17.00
CA GLN A 44 0.37 -2.75 -16.18
C GLN A 44 -0.11 -2.47 -14.74
N MET A 45 0.10 -1.25 -14.24
CA MET A 45 -0.39 -0.86 -12.91
C MET A 45 -1.92 -0.92 -12.82
N LYS A 46 -2.64 -0.52 -13.88
CA LYS A 46 -4.12 -0.68 -13.95
C LYS A 46 -4.55 -2.15 -13.94
N VAL A 47 -3.73 -3.06 -14.49
CA VAL A 47 -4.00 -4.51 -14.42
C VAL A 47 -3.87 -5.03 -12.98
N TYR A 48 -2.89 -4.53 -12.21
CA TYR A 48 -2.75 -4.88 -10.80
C TYR A 48 -3.91 -4.35 -9.97
N GLU A 49 -4.28 -3.08 -10.15
CA GLU A 49 -5.42 -2.47 -9.44
C GLU A 49 -6.72 -3.24 -9.73
N ASN A 50 -7.07 -3.52 -10.98
CA ASN A 50 -8.27 -4.31 -11.29
C ASN A 50 -8.25 -5.71 -10.63
N LYS A 51 -7.09 -6.36 -10.49
CA LYS A 51 -6.98 -7.64 -9.78
C LYS A 51 -7.16 -7.49 -8.27
N CYS A 52 -6.76 -6.36 -7.69
CA CYS A 52 -6.96 -6.04 -6.29
C CYS A 52 -8.44 -5.73 -6.02
N ASP A 53 -9.11 -4.96 -6.87
CA ASP A 53 -10.57 -4.75 -6.86
C ASP A 53 -11.34 -6.07 -6.79
N GLU A 54 -10.92 -7.06 -7.61
CA GLU A 54 -11.52 -8.41 -7.58
C GLU A 54 -11.32 -9.10 -6.21
N LYS A 55 -10.19 -8.88 -5.52
CA LYS A 55 -9.96 -9.41 -4.18
C LYS A 55 -10.87 -8.75 -3.15
N VAL A 56 -10.97 -7.42 -3.16
CA VAL A 56 -11.89 -6.67 -2.30
C VAL A 56 -13.32 -7.17 -2.50
N LYS A 57 -13.78 -7.24 -3.74
CA LYS A 57 -15.11 -7.75 -4.06
C LYS A 57 -15.33 -9.15 -3.49
N HIS A 58 -14.38 -10.05 -3.63
CA HIS A 58 -14.49 -11.42 -3.10
C HIS A 58 -14.56 -11.43 -1.57
N ILE A 59 -13.76 -10.61 -0.89
CA ILE A 59 -13.82 -10.45 0.58
C ILE A 59 -15.22 -9.96 0.99
N MET A 60 -15.78 -8.97 0.28
CA MET A 60 -17.12 -8.43 0.58
C MET A 60 -18.23 -9.44 0.34
N GLU A 61 -18.16 -10.23 -0.74
CA GLU A 61 -19.12 -11.32 -1.03
C GLU A 61 -19.06 -12.39 0.07
N GLU A 62 -17.87 -12.76 0.54
CA GLU A 62 -17.71 -13.70 1.65
C GLU A 62 -18.24 -13.11 2.96
N LEU A 63 -17.96 -11.82 3.25
CA LEU A 63 -18.55 -11.12 4.40
C LEU A 63 -20.07 -11.12 4.36
N TYR A 64 -20.68 -10.93 3.21
CA TYR A 64 -22.13 -10.93 3.08
C TYR A 64 -22.72 -12.30 3.35
N SER A 65 -22.07 -13.38 2.91
CA SER A 65 -22.58 -14.75 3.00
C SER A 65 -22.24 -15.46 4.31
N SER A 66 -21.14 -15.07 4.98
CA SER A 66 -20.70 -15.73 6.21
C SER A 66 -21.49 -15.32 7.44
N PHE A 67 -21.76 -16.27 8.32
CA PHE A 67 -22.49 -16.03 9.57
C PHE A 67 -21.54 -15.70 10.75
N VAL A 68 -20.33 -16.24 10.72
CA VAL A 68 -19.28 -16.07 11.74
C VAL A 68 -18.00 -15.62 11.09
N THR A 69 -17.30 -14.66 11.71
CA THR A 69 -16.00 -14.13 11.26
C THR A 69 -14.96 -14.22 12.37
N PRO A 70 -13.66 -14.36 12.05
CA PRO A 70 -12.60 -14.54 13.05
C PRO A 70 -12.28 -13.27 13.86
N ILE A 71 -12.54 -12.11 13.29
CA ILE A 71 -12.49 -10.78 13.90
C ILE A 71 -13.78 -10.02 13.55
N GLU A 72 -13.97 -8.81 14.04
CA GLU A 72 -15.16 -8.03 13.74
C GLU A 72 -15.33 -7.80 12.22
N ARG A 73 -16.58 -7.88 11.74
CA ARG A 73 -16.89 -7.70 10.31
C ARG A 73 -16.46 -6.32 9.78
N SER A 74 -16.62 -5.29 10.62
CA SER A 74 -16.17 -3.94 10.32
C SER A 74 -14.66 -3.91 10.10
N ASP A 75 -13.88 -4.62 10.94
CA ASP A 75 -12.43 -4.63 10.84
C ASP A 75 -11.95 -5.32 9.56
N ILE A 76 -12.63 -6.41 9.14
CA ILE A 76 -12.31 -7.06 7.85
C ILE A 76 -12.62 -6.13 6.68
N ASN A 77 -13.76 -5.44 6.73
CA ASN A 77 -14.14 -4.46 5.72
C ASN A 77 -13.12 -3.32 5.64
N ASP A 78 -12.82 -2.70 6.78
CA ASP A 78 -11.93 -1.54 6.86
C ASP A 78 -10.51 -1.91 6.43
N LEU A 79 -10.05 -3.12 6.79
CA LEU A 79 -8.75 -3.63 6.37
C LEU A 79 -8.70 -3.86 4.86
N ALA A 80 -9.73 -4.48 4.28
CA ALA A 80 -9.78 -4.71 2.83
C ALA A 80 -9.78 -3.40 2.04
N LEU A 81 -10.52 -2.39 2.49
CA LEU A 81 -10.55 -1.07 1.84
C LEU A 81 -9.22 -0.31 2.00
N ALA A 82 -8.63 -0.33 3.21
CA ALA A 82 -7.34 0.32 3.44
C ALA A 82 -6.21 -0.33 2.61
N MET A 83 -6.25 -1.65 2.41
CA MET A 83 -5.31 -2.35 1.56
C MET A 83 -5.49 -2.00 0.07
N ASP A 84 -6.72 -1.76 -0.36
CA ASP A 84 -7.06 -1.38 -1.74
C ASP A 84 -6.52 0.01 -2.07
N ASP A 85 -6.68 0.98 -1.17
CA ASP A 85 -6.16 2.34 -1.31
C ASP A 85 -4.66 2.36 -1.70
N ILE A 86 -3.86 1.40 -1.19
CA ILE A 86 -2.44 1.31 -1.50
C ILE A 86 -2.22 1.10 -3.01
N VAL A 87 -2.96 0.20 -3.63
CA VAL A 87 -2.80 -0.11 -5.07
C VAL A 87 -3.41 0.98 -5.94
N ASP A 88 -4.50 1.58 -5.49
CA ASP A 88 -5.12 2.72 -6.14
C ASP A 88 -4.15 3.89 -6.27
N TYR A 89 -3.45 4.25 -5.20
CA TYR A 89 -2.42 5.28 -5.26
C TYR A 89 -1.25 4.90 -6.16
N MET A 90 -0.75 3.66 -6.11
CA MET A 90 0.31 3.21 -7.04
C MET A 90 -0.10 3.39 -8.49
N ASN A 91 -1.32 2.98 -8.86
CA ASN A 91 -1.86 3.15 -10.20
C ASN A 91 -2.05 4.63 -10.56
N ALA A 92 -2.57 5.44 -9.63
CA ALA A 92 -2.76 6.87 -9.85
C ALA A 92 -1.43 7.61 -10.11
N ILE A 93 -0.38 7.29 -9.36
CA ILE A 93 0.96 7.88 -9.52
C ILE A 93 1.55 7.49 -10.89
N ALA A 94 1.56 6.20 -11.21
CA ALA A 94 2.10 5.70 -12.47
C ALA A 94 1.34 6.31 -13.68
N SER A 95 0.00 6.31 -13.64
CA SER A 95 -0.83 6.95 -14.67
C SER A 95 -0.61 8.45 -14.74
N GLY A 96 -0.32 9.10 -13.60
CA GLY A 96 0.00 10.53 -13.53
C GLY A 96 1.26 10.91 -14.29
N LEU A 97 2.27 10.02 -14.36
CA LEU A 97 3.48 10.26 -15.14
C LEU A 97 3.15 10.47 -16.63
N ASP A 98 2.30 9.63 -17.19
CA ASP A 98 1.84 9.74 -18.58
C ASP A 98 0.88 10.93 -18.76
N LEU A 99 -0.14 11.04 -17.91
CA LEU A 99 -1.17 12.08 -17.98
C LEU A 99 -0.60 13.50 -17.94
N PHE A 100 0.44 13.72 -17.13
CA PHE A 100 1.09 15.04 -17.00
C PHE A 100 2.26 15.21 -17.96
N ASN A 101 2.52 14.23 -18.82
CA ASN A 101 3.63 14.23 -19.78
C ASN A 101 4.96 14.52 -19.06
N VAL A 102 5.25 13.71 -18.03
CA VAL A 102 6.53 13.74 -17.32
C VAL A 102 7.60 13.14 -18.24
N ASN A 103 8.78 13.77 -18.31
CA ASN A 103 9.87 13.32 -19.17
C ASN A 103 11.08 12.83 -18.38
N GLU A 104 11.17 13.17 -17.10
CA GLU A 104 12.29 12.84 -16.23
C GLU A 104 11.79 12.64 -14.80
N MET A 105 12.28 11.59 -14.15
CA MET A 105 11.98 11.30 -12.76
C MET A 105 12.81 12.18 -11.82
N ARG A 106 12.16 12.75 -10.80
CA ARG A 106 12.88 13.43 -9.71
C ARG A 106 13.43 12.39 -8.74
N LYS A 107 14.61 12.67 -8.19
CA LYS A 107 15.35 11.73 -7.34
C LYS A 107 14.60 11.26 -6.08
N GLU A 108 13.61 12.03 -5.62
CA GLU A 108 12.75 11.66 -4.49
C GLU A 108 11.71 10.60 -4.86
N GLY A 109 11.31 10.51 -6.13
CA GLY A 109 10.38 9.49 -6.59
C GLY A 109 10.84 8.06 -6.29
N PRO A 110 12.04 7.63 -6.74
CA PRO A 110 12.57 6.32 -6.38
C PRO A 110 12.77 6.11 -4.87
N GLN A 111 13.08 7.16 -4.10
CA GLN A 111 13.19 7.06 -2.64
C GLN A 111 11.86 6.71 -2.01
N MET A 112 10.79 7.46 -2.33
CA MET A 112 9.45 7.20 -1.84
C MET A 112 8.91 5.84 -2.30
N ALA A 113 9.16 5.45 -3.56
CA ALA A 113 8.76 4.15 -4.07
C ALA A 113 9.41 2.97 -3.31
N ASN A 114 10.69 3.09 -2.95
CA ASN A 114 11.37 2.06 -2.16
C ASN A 114 10.88 2.01 -0.70
N LEU A 115 10.53 3.14 -0.10
CA LEU A 115 9.87 3.18 1.21
C LEU A 115 8.52 2.48 1.13
N THR A 116 7.71 2.76 0.11
CA THR A 116 6.43 2.07 -0.14
C THR A 116 6.61 0.56 -0.23
N LEU A 117 7.58 0.06 -1.01
CA LEU A 117 7.84 -1.38 -1.10
C LEU A 117 8.22 -1.99 0.24
N THR A 118 8.99 -1.26 1.06
CA THR A 118 9.37 -1.72 2.40
C THR A 118 8.15 -1.79 3.31
N ALA A 119 7.29 -0.76 3.31
CA ALA A 119 6.04 -0.74 4.06
C ALA A 119 5.09 -1.87 3.63
N VAL A 120 4.92 -2.09 2.33
CA VAL A 120 4.07 -3.16 1.79
C VAL A 120 4.58 -4.55 2.19
N LYS A 121 5.89 -4.79 2.20
CA LYS A 121 6.46 -6.06 2.70
C LYS A 121 6.18 -6.26 4.19
N ASP A 122 6.28 -5.21 4.98
CA ASP A 122 5.96 -5.28 6.40
C ASP A 122 4.46 -5.51 6.63
N ILE A 123 3.58 -4.90 5.82
CA ILE A 123 2.14 -5.19 5.81
C ILE A 123 1.87 -6.65 5.44
N HIS A 124 2.53 -7.19 4.42
CA HIS A 124 2.36 -8.59 4.03
C HIS A 124 2.72 -9.54 5.18
N VAL A 125 3.89 -9.34 5.81
CA VAL A 125 4.29 -10.12 7.00
C VAL A 125 3.25 -9.96 8.13
N MET A 126 2.78 -8.75 8.40
CA MET A 126 1.77 -8.46 9.41
C MET A 126 0.46 -9.22 9.16
N ILE A 127 -0.01 -9.26 7.92
CA ILE A 127 -1.22 -9.99 7.52
C ILE A 127 -1.02 -11.51 7.61
N ASP A 128 0.16 -12.01 7.24
CA ASP A 128 0.49 -13.44 7.36
C ASP A 128 0.43 -13.93 8.81
N HIS A 129 0.83 -13.10 9.75
CA HIS A 129 0.84 -13.39 11.19
C HIS A 129 -0.47 -13.03 11.89
N LEU A 130 -1.40 -12.34 11.23
CA LEU A 130 -2.67 -11.90 11.80
C LEU A 130 -3.53 -13.03 12.42
N PRO A 131 -3.56 -14.28 11.90
CA PRO A 131 -4.32 -15.37 12.54
C PRO A 131 -3.92 -15.67 13.99
N ASP A 132 -2.67 -15.40 14.34
CA ASP A 132 -2.09 -15.67 15.65
C ASP A 132 -1.79 -14.40 16.48
N TYR A 133 -2.33 -13.25 16.09
CA TYR A 133 -2.05 -11.91 16.65
C TYR A 133 -2.12 -11.82 18.19
N LYS A 134 -2.91 -12.69 18.84
CA LYS A 134 -3.02 -12.74 20.32
C LYS A 134 -1.77 -13.27 21.01
N LYS A 135 -0.89 -13.94 20.28
CA LYS A 135 0.31 -14.61 20.81
C LYS A 135 1.58 -14.18 20.09
N ASP A 136 1.44 -13.61 18.92
CA ASP A 136 2.52 -13.23 18.03
C ASP A 136 2.73 -11.71 18.08
N THR A 137 3.84 -11.28 18.69
CA THR A 137 4.20 -9.86 18.81
C THR A 137 4.61 -9.26 17.46
N LEU A 138 4.96 -10.09 16.47
CA LEU A 138 5.44 -9.66 15.17
C LEU A 138 4.41 -8.78 14.44
N VAL A 139 3.11 -9.04 14.63
CA VAL A 139 2.04 -8.20 14.07
C VAL A 139 2.18 -6.74 14.52
N MET A 140 2.36 -6.50 15.82
CA MET A 140 2.53 -5.14 16.35
C MET A 140 3.89 -4.55 16.02
N GLU A 141 4.96 -5.35 16.02
CA GLU A 141 6.30 -4.91 15.63
C GLU A 141 6.29 -4.39 14.18
N LYS A 142 5.65 -5.10 13.27
CA LYS A 142 5.52 -4.69 11.88
C LYS A 142 4.61 -3.47 11.71
N ALA A 143 3.51 -3.40 12.44
CA ALA A 143 2.64 -2.23 12.42
C ALA A 143 3.34 -0.94 12.91
N ILE A 144 4.25 -1.04 13.88
CA ILE A 144 5.08 0.08 14.34
C ILE A 144 6.14 0.42 13.28
N ALA A 145 6.74 -0.59 12.64
CA ALA A 145 7.74 -0.38 11.61
C ALA A 145 7.16 0.38 10.40
N VAL A 146 5.93 0.10 9.99
CA VAL A 146 5.24 0.83 8.91
C VAL A 146 5.07 2.31 9.27
N GLY A 147 4.68 2.65 10.52
CA GLY A 147 4.60 4.05 10.94
C GLY A 147 5.96 4.78 10.89
N HIS A 148 7.06 4.11 11.24
CA HIS A 148 8.39 4.71 11.09
C HIS A 148 8.80 4.92 9.62
N ILE A 149 8.33 4.07 8.72
CA ILE A 149 8.57 4.23 7.27
C ILE A 149 7.77 5.43 6.73
N GLU A 150 6.55 5.64 7.22
CA GLU A 150 5.74 6.82 6.89
C GLU A 150 6.41 8.09 7.40
N ASP A 151 6.87 8.15 8.66
CA ASP A 151 7.65 9.27 9.22
C ASP A 151 8.88 9.61 8.34
N GLU A 152 9.59 8.60 7.79
CA GLU A 152 10.72 8.80 6.87
C GLU A 152 10.24 9.35 5.52
N GLY A 153 9.12 8.86 5.01
CA GLY A 153 8.47 9.34 3.79
C GLY A 153 8.07 10.80 3.87
N ASP A 154 7.52 11.23 4.99
CA ASP A 154 7.17 12.61 5.30
C ASP A 154 8.39 13.54 5.18
N LEU A 155 9.52 13.13 5.71
CA LEU A 155 10.75 13.92 5.59
C LEU A 155 11.22 14.04 4.15
N VAL A 156 11.11 12.96 3.34
CA VAL A 156 11.45 12.98 1.91
C VAL A 156 10.50 13.92 1.18
N TYR A 157 9.19 13.82 1.41
CA TYR A 157 8.15 14.64 0.82
C TYR A 157 8.36 16.13 1.12
N GLN A 158 8.54 16.50 2.39
CA GLN A 158 8.76 17.89 2.80
C GLN A 158 10.01 18.49 2.14
N ASN A 159 11.08 17.72 2.05
CA ASN A 159 12.31 18.16 1.38
C ASN A 159 12.13 18.24 -0.13
N ALA A 160 11.36 17.34 -0.74
CA ALA A 160 11.01 17.36 -2.16
C ALA A 160 10.26 18.64 -2.51
N LEU A 161 9.20 18.98 -1.75
CA LEU A 161 8.42 20.20 -1.96
C LEU A 161 9.27 21.45 -1.75
N ARG A 162 10.05 21.51 -0.67
CA ARG A 162 10.93 22.67 -0.42
C ARG A 162 11.86 22.93 -1.59
N ARG A 163 12.51 21.89 -2.11
CA ARG A 163 13.39 22.03 -3.27
C ARG A 163 12.62 22.41 -4.54
N LEU A 164 11.47 21.76 -4.76
CA LEU A 164 10.62 22.06 -5.90
C LEU A 164 10.26 23.55 -5.98
N PHE A 165 9.79 24.13 -4.89
CA PHE A 165 9.41 25.54 -4.86
C PHE A 165 10.57 26.53 -4.86
N LEU A 166 11.79 26.09 -4.49
CA LEU A 166 12.97 26.95 -4.51
C LEU A 166 13.72 26.92 -5.84
N GLU A 167 13.76 25.74 -6.50
CA GLU A 167 14.69 25.49 -7.60
C GLU A 167 13.98 25.36 -8.96
N GLU A 168 12.67 25.06 -8.99
CA GLU A 168 11.97 24.83 -10.26
C GLU A 168 11.45 26.15 -10.86
N PRO A 169 12.02 26.61 -12.00
CA PRO A 169 11.60 27.84 -12.64
C PRO A 169 10.30 27.68 -13.45
N ASN A 170 9.91 26.44 -13.78
CA ASN A 170 8.75 26.16 -14.61
C ASN A 170 7.51 25.84 -13.76
N GLY A 171 6.59 26.80 -13.67
CA GLY A 171 5.37 26.61 -12.89
C GLY A 171 4.52 25.39 -13.27
N ARG A 172 4.57 24.92 -14.53
CA ARG A 172 3.90 23.68 -14.93
C ARG A 172 4.54 22.48 -14.22
N TYR A 173 5.86 22.39 -14.20
CA TYR A 173 6.55 21.31 -13.50
C TYR A 173 6.37 21.42 -12.00
N THR A 174 6.31 22.63 -11.44
CA THR A 174 5.99 22.81 -10.01
C THR A 174 4.63 22.20 -9.69
N VAL A 175 3.57 22.50 -10.45
CA VAL A 175 2.24 21.96 -10.23
C VAL A 175 2.20 20.44 -10.43
N THR A 176 2.83 19.93 -11.49
CA THR A 176 2.89 18.50 -11.79
C THR A 176 3.54 17.72 -10.66
N TRP A 177 4.74 18.15 -10.24
CA TRP A 177 5.49 17.43 -9.21
C TRP A 177 4.93 17.61 -7.82
N THR A 178 4.30 18.75 -7.49
CA THR A 178 3.54 18.88 -6.24
C THR A 178 2.46 17.79 -6.18
N ARG A 179 1.67 17.65 -7.25
CA ARG A 179 0.59 16.67 -7.29
C ARG A 179 1.10 15.21 -7.21
N LEU A 180 2.22 14.91 -7.88
CA LEU A 180 2.80 13.57 -7.82
C LEU A 180 3.39 13.25 -6.44
N PHE A 181 4.08 14.21 -5.81
CA PHE A 181 4.60 14.03 -4.47
C PHE A 181 3.48 13.92 -3.42
N ASP A 182 2.41 14.71 -3.54
CA ASP A 182 1.22 14.56 -2.69
C ASP A 182 0.61 13.15 -2.80
N GLN A 183 0.53 12.57 -4.02
CA GLN A 183 0.06 11.21 -4.20
C GLN A 183 1.02 10.15 -3.64
N MET A 184 2.35 10.38 -3.72
CA MET A 184 3.34 9.47 -3.14
C MET A 184 3.32 9.47 -1.61
N GLU A 185 3.08 10.62 -1.00
CA GLU A 185 2.88 10.75 0.45
C GLU A 185 1.58 10.06 0.86
N ASN A 186 0.44 10.36 0.22
CA ASN A 186 -0.83 9.66 0.49
C ASN A 186 -0.74 8.13 0.32
N LEU A 187 0.16 7.62 -0.53
CA LEU A 187 0.43 6.19 -0.66
C LEU A 187 1.10 5.62 0.61
N LEU A 188 2.05 6.34 1.20
CA LEU A 188 2.68 5.94 2.46
C LEU A 188 1.70 6.06 3.63
N ASP A 189 0.88 7.12 3.66
CA ASP A 189 -0.25 7.28 4.59
C ASP A 189 -1.23 6.09 4.52
N ALA A 190 -1.57 5.62 3.30
CA ALA A 190 -2.42 4.46 3.11
C ALA A 190 -1.78 3.18 3.70
N CYS A 191 -0.45 3.05 3.62
CA CYS A 191 0.27 1.95 4.27
C CYS A 191 0.15 2.05 5.81
N ASP A 192 0.37 3.23 6.42
CA ASP A 192 0.22 3.40 7.87
C ASP A 192 -1.24 3.26 8.31
N ASN A 193 -2.20 3.74 7.53
CA ASN A 193 -3.62 3.53 7.79
C ASN A 193 -3.96 2.02 7.85
N THR A 194 -3.45 1.22 6.91
CA THR A 194 -3.61 -0.23 6.92
C THR A 194 -3.03 -0.85 8.20
N ALA A 195 -1.83 -0.44 8.60
CA ALA A 195 -1.22 -0.86 9.86
C ALA A 195 -2.04 -0.39 11.08
N GLY A 196 -2.63 0.80 11.01
CA GLY A 196 -3.54 1.37 12.02
C GLY A 196 -4.79 0.53 12.24
N VAL A 197 -5.41 0.04 11.16
CA VAL A 197 -6.56 -0.88 11.25
C VAL A 197 -6.14 -2.17 11.98
N VAL A 198 -5.00 -2.76 11.65
CA VAL A 198 -4.50 -3.97 12.32
C VAL A 198 -4.17 -3.69 13.79
N ARG A 199 -3.53 -2.56 14.12
CA ARG A 199 -3.34 -2.14 15.52
C ARG A 199 -4.65 -2.09 16.29
N SER A 200 -5.71 -1.58 15.67
CA SER A 200 -7.05 -1.52 16.28
C SER A 200 -7.61 -2.92 16.56
N VAL A 201 -7.48 -3.87 15.61
CA VAL A 201 -7.89 -5.27 15.79
C VAL A 201 -7.20 -5.91 17.00
N VAL A 202 -5.88 -5.73 17.10
CA VAL A 202 -5.09 -6.29 18.20
C VAL A 202 -5.53 -5.70 19.55
N LEU A 203 -5.71 -4.37 19.62
CA LEU A 203 -6.09 -3.68 20.85
C LEU A 203 -7.50 -4.00 21.34
N LYS A 204 -8.47 -4.21 20.44
CA LYS A 204 -9.85 -4.61 20.79
C LYS A 204 -9.91 -6.00 21.43
N SER A 205 -8.89 -6.81 21.21
CA SER A 205 -8.86 -8.21 21.63
C SER A 205 -7.92 -8.47 22.81
N ALA A 206 -7.22 -7.44 23.32
CA ALA A 206 -6.35 -7.48 24.49
C ALA A 206 -7.16 -7.35 25.78
#